data_08d25ffec5c3b9ea5f92cf7643a94dc5
#
_entry.id   08d25ffec5c3b9ea5f92cf7643a94dc5
#
_cell.length_a   1.000
_cell.length_b   1.000
_cell.length_c   1.000
_cell.angle_alpha   90.00
_cell.angle_beta   90.00
_cell.angle_gamma   90.00
#
_symmetry.space_group_name_H-M   'P 1'
#
loop_
_entity.id
_entity.type
_entity.pdbx_description
1 polymer ?
#
loop_
_entity_poly.entity_id
_entity_poly.type
_entity_poly.pdbx_seq_one_letter_code
_entity_poly.pdbx_strand_id
1 'polypeptide(L)'
;MRLAMLQDTATVLDGDANISLIAHAAEQAAKAEADLLLTPELFISGYAPEQILQRLVPEQAAAWGQRMPEVARAAGIAIAYCLPEYVDGQWMIVGYVVDRNGAQLARYVKVHLYGPEEQRVFKPGTGAPALFELEGLRIGLMICFDVEFPETVRAAAVRGAELVIVPTALSVGNDPVTDSLIPARAMENGVYVAYANHSGMEAGLELSGHSVVAAPSGTVLAAAGAEAELLITDLAARQVSEAQRITPYLAELRNDLYQRWGAETRAD
;
A
#
# COMPACT_ATOMS: atom_id res chain seq x y z
N MET A 1 -16.67 5.90 -3.20
CA MET A 1 -15.28 6.42 -3.31
C MET A 1 -14.69 5.95 -4.62
N ARG A 2 -14.05 6.82 -5.38
CA ARG A 2 -13.31 6.46 -6.59
C ARG A 2 -11.81 6.44 -6.28
N LEU A 3 -11.17 5.31 -6.50
CA LEU A 3 -9.74 5.07 -6.27
C LEU A 3 -8.97 5.13 -7.59
N ALA A 4 -7.86 5.87 -7.61
CA ALA A 4 -6.85 5.80 -8.66
C ALA A 4 -5.59 5.13 -8.11
N MET A 5 -4.91 4.31 -8.92
CA MET A 5 -3.64 3.70 -8.58
C MET A 5 -2.63 3.99 -9.68
N LEU A 6 -1.49 4.56 -9.30
CA LEU A 6 -0.36 4.75 -10.20
C LEU A 6 0.41 3.43 -10.32
N GLN A 7 0.62 2.98 -11.54
CA GLN A 7 1.60 1.96 -11.91
C GLN A 7 2.57 2.59 -12.90
N ASP A 8 3.82 2.75 -12.51
CA ASP A 8 4.86 3.35 -13.37
C ASP A 8 6.24 2.91 -12.91
N THR A 9 7.28 3.30 -13.64
CA THR A 9 8.68 3.08 -13.30
C THR A 9 9.25 4.32 -12.62
N ALA A 10 9.78 4.19 -11.42
CA ALA A 10 10.44 5.31 -10.75
C ALA A 10 11.91 5.45 -11.20
N THR A 11 12.37 6.68 -11.28
CA THR A 11 13.80 6.99 -11.46
C THR A 11 14.51 6.87 -10.11
N VAL A 12 15.44 5.92 -10.01
CA VAL A 12 16.13 5.63 -8.74
C VAL A 12 16.92 6.85 -8.25
N LEU A 13 16.64 7.26 -7.00
CA LEU A 13 17.20 8.42 -6.28
C LEU A 13 16.96 9.78 -6.96
N ASP A 14 15.99 9.88 -7.86
CA ASP A 14 15.54 11.16 -8.42
C ASP A 14 14.11 11.46 -7.95
N GLY A 15 13.99 11.88 -6.69
CA GLY A 15 12.68 12.20 -6.09
C GLY A 15 11.98 13.38 -6.76
N ASP A 16 12.72 14.30 -7.40
CA ASP A 16 12.12 15.43 -8.12
C ASP A 16 11.37 14.95 -9.38
N ALA A 17 11.98 14.06 -10.16
CA ALA A 17 11.33 13.42 -11.30
C ALA A 17 10.13 12.59 -10.84
N ASN A 18 10.28 11.77 -9.81
CA ASN A 18 9.23 10.89 -9.32
C ASN A 18 8.04 11.66 -8.71
N ILE A 19 8.29 12.74 -7.97
CA ILE A 19 7.22 13.62 -7.47
C ILE A 19 6.49 14.30 -8.63
N SER A 20 7.17 14.63 -9.71
CA SER A 20 6.55 15.19 -10.93
C SER A 20 5.64 14.17 -11.61
N LEU A 21 6.03 12.88 -11.66
CA LEU A 21 5.15 11.79 -12.13
C LEU A 21 3.92 11.63 -11.23
N ILE A 22 4.11 11.63 -9.90
CA ILE A 22 2.98 11.57 -8.96
C ILE A 22 2.04 12.76 -9.13
N ALA A 23 2.58 13.98 -9.29
CA ALA A 23 1.78 15.18 -9.49
C ALA A 23 0.95 15.09 -10.78
N HIS A 24 1.55 14.63 -11.88
CA HIS A 24 0.85 14.41 -13.13
C HIS A 24 -0.26 13.35 -13.01
N ALA A 25 0.03 12.22 -12.36
CA ALA A 25 -0.96 11.18 -12.09
C ALA A 25 -2.11 11.70 -11.20
N ALA A 26 -1.79 12.53 -10.19
CA ALA A 26 -2.77 13.15 -9.31
C ALA A 26 -3.71 14.10 -10.09
N GLU A 27 -3.18 14.90 -11.02
CA GLU A 27 -3.99 15.75 -11.88
C GLU A 27 -4.92 14.93 -12.81
N GLN A 28 -4.42 13.82 -13.37
CA GLN A 28 -5.23 12.91 -14.20
C GLN A 28 -6.33 12.23 -13.37
N ALA A 29 -5.98 11.73 -12.17
CA ALA A 29 -6.91 11.13 -11.23
C ALA A 29 -8.01 12.12 -10.81
N ALA A 30 -7.65 13.37 -10.49
CA ALA A 30 -8.60 14.42 -10.14
C ALA A 30 -9.54 14.77 -11.31
N LYS A 31 -9.05 14.83 -12.57
CA LYS A 31 -9.88 15.00 -13.76
C LYS A 31 -10.86 13.85 -13.99
N ALA A 32 -10.50 12.65 -13.55
CA ALA A 32 -11.36 11.48 -13.54
C ALA A 32 -12.23 11.36 -12.28
N GLU A 33 -12.29 12.44 -11.47
CA GLU A 33 -13.08 12.54 -10.23
C GLU A 33 -12.70 11.47 -9.18
N ALA A 34 -11.42 11.06 -9.12
CA ALA A 34 -10.95 10.18 -8.08
C ALA A 34 -10.79 10.92 -6.75
N ASP A 35 -11.03 10.20 -5.66
CA ASP A 35 -10.94 10.72 -4.29
C ASP A 35 -9.55 10.50 -3.67
N LEU A 36 -8.88 9.42 -4.09
CA LEU A 36 -7.57 9.00 -3.59
C LEU A 36 -6.70 8.50 -4.76
N LEU A 37 -5.45 8.97 -4.81
CA LEU A 37 -4.39 8.36 -5.58
C LEU A 37 -3.51 7.50 -4.67
N LEU A 38 -3.36 6.22 -4.99
CA LEU A 38 -2.42 5.30 -4.36
C LEU A 38 -1.19 5.14 -5.25
N THR A 39 0.02 5.37 -4.70
CA THR A 39 1.28 5.17 -5.40
C THR A 39 2.03 3.94 -4.90
N PRO A 40 2.99 3.38 -5.66
CA PRO A 40 3.77 2.21 -5.25
C PRO A 40 4.70 2.45 -4.04
N GLU A 41 5.26 1.36 -3.50
CA GLU A 41 6.22 1.37 -2.39
C GLU A 41 7.51 2.09 -2.78
N LEU A 42 8.00 3.01 -1.92
CA LEU A 42 9.22 3.78 -2.16
C LEU A 42 9.26 4.52 -3.51
N PHE A 43 8.12 4.79 -4.14
CA PHE A 43 8.07 5.38 -5.48
C PHE A 43 8.81 6.72 -5.55
N ILE A 44 8.80 7.51 -4.48
CA ILE A 44 9.51 8.80 -4.44
C ILE A 44 11.02 8.64 -4.60
N SER A 45 11.61 7.60 -4.00
CA SER A 45 13.07 7.33 -4.11
C SER A 45 13.43 6.32 -5.20
N GLY A 46 12.45 5.61 -5.76
CA GLY A 46 12.64 4.35 -6.46
C GLY A 46 12.93 3.21 -5.49
N TYR A 47 12.60 1.98 -5.90
CA TYR A 47 12.85 0.77 -5.10
C TYR A 47 14.28 0.28 -5.29
N ALA A 48 15.19 0.80 -4.47
CA ALA A 48 16.63 0.49 -4.53
C ALA A 48 17.26 0.50 -3.13
N PRO A 49 16.99 -0.50 -2.25
CA PRO A 49 17.43 -0.50 -0.85
C PRO A 49 18.92 -0.22 -0.68
N GLU A 50 19.78 -0.90 -1.45
CA GLU A 50 21.23 -0.71 -1.38
C GLU A 50 21.67 0.72 -1.72
N GLN A 51 21.09 1.31 -2.75
CA GLN A 51 21.45 2.66 -3.17
C GLN A 51 20.91 3.70 -2.18
N ILE A 52 19.76 3.45 -1.56
CA ILE A 52 19.23 4.26 -0.46
C ILE A 52 20.24 4.28 0.69
N LEU A 53 20.71 3.13 1.14
CA LEU A 53 21.71 3.04 2.21
C LEU A 53 23.02 3.78 1.88
N GLN A 54 23.51 3.65 0.65
CA GLN A 54 24.84 4.14 0.26
C GLN A 54 24.86 5.60 -0.14
N ARG A 55 23.76 6.16 -0.66
CA ARG A 55 23.77 7.42 -1.38
C ARG A 55 22.70 8.42 -0.96
N LEU A 56 21.56 7.96 -0.42
CA LEU A 56 20.48 8.87 -0.01
C LEU A 56 20.86 9.55 1.32
N VAL A 57 20.71 10.87 1.37
CA VAL A 57 20.89 11.62 2.61
C VAL A 57 19.54 11.89 3.27
N PRO A 58 19.45 11.83 4.62
CA PRO A 58 18.17 11.98 5.34
C PRO A 58 17.42 13.29 5.02
N GLU A 59 18.16 14.39 4.89
CA GLU A 59 17.61 15.72 4.60
C GLU A 59 16.93 15.76 3.22
N GLN A 60 17.46 15.04 2.24
CA GLN A 60 16.88 14.93 0.90
C GLN A 60 15.57 14.14 0.94
N ALA A 61 15.55 12.99 1.61
CA ALA A 61 14.32 12.19 1.79
C ALA A 61 13.23 13.00 2.50
N ALA A 62 13.60 13.71 3.56
CA ALA A 62 12.68 14.58 4.31
C ALA A 62 12.12 15.72 3.42
N ALA A 63 12.99 16.35 2.61
CA ALA A 63 12.56 17.42 1.70
C ALA A 63 11.55 16.91 0.64
N TRP A 64 11.73 15.70 0.12
CA TRP A 64 10.76 15.08 -0.79
C TRP A 64 9.40 14.86 -0.10
N GLY A 65 9.40 14.29 1.11
CA GLY A 65 8.17 14.05 1.87
C GLY A 65 7.40 15.34 2.17
N GLN A 66 8.10 16.45 2.46
CA GLN A 66 7.50 17.75 2.74
C GLN A 66 6.76 18.36 1.54
N ARG A 67 7.04 17.94 0.31
CA ARG A 67 6.38 18.42 -0.91
C ARG A 67 5.04 17.74 -1.17
N MET A 68 4.83 16.53 -0.68
CA MET A 68 3.64 15.75 -0.98
C MET A 68 2.31 16.39 -0.53
N PRO A 69 2.24 17.05 0.64
CA PRO A 69 1.07 17.85 1.00
C PRO A 69 0.71 18.97 -0.01
N GLU A 70 1.72 19.57 -0.65
CA GLU A 70 1.51 20.60 -1.68
C GLU A 70 1.00 20.00 -2.99
N VAL A 71 1.54 18.83 -3.38
CA VAL A 71 1.05 18.07 -4.55
C VAL A 71 -0.42 17.72 -4.37
N ALA A 72 -0.80 17.21 -3.19
CA ALA A 72 -2.20 16.87 -2.89
C ALA A 72 -3.11 18.11 -2.96
N ARG A 73 -2.69 19.25 -2.37
CA ARG A 73 -3.45 20.51 -2.45
C ARG A 73 -3.59 21.02 -3.89
N ALA A 74 -2.51 20.99 -4.66
CA ALA A 74 -2.50 21.49 -6.01
C ALA A 74 -3.44 20.68 -6.94
N ALA A 75 -3.46 19.35 -6.78
CA ALA A 75 -4.32 18.46 -7.53
C ALA A 75 -5.77 18.39 -6.97
N GLY A 76 -5.98 18.75 -5.69
CA GLY A 76 -7.28 18.67 -5.03
C GLY A 76 -7.73 17.24 -4.70
N ILE A 77 -6.81 16.30 -4.57
CA ILE A 77 -7.06 14.86 -4.32
C ILE A 77 -6.23 14.37 -3.13
N ALA A 78 -6.73 13.39 -2.38
CA ALA A 78 -5.92 12.71 -1.38
C ALA A 78 -4.85 11.82 -2.05
N ILE A 79 -3.67 11.71 -1.43
CA ILE A 79 -2.55 10.90 -1.96
C ILE A 79 -2.02 9.98 -0.87
N ALA A 80 -1.96 8.68 -1.16
CA ALA A 80 -1.20 7.68 -0.41
C ALA A 80 0.14 7.45 -1.12
N TYR A 81 1.24 7.67 -0.40
CA TYR A 81 2.59 7.57 -0.95
C TYR A 81 3.54 6.90 0.03
N CYS A 82 4.68 6.42 -0.47
CA CYS A 82 5.68 5.73 0.32
C CYS A 82 7.08 6.29 0.01
N LEU A 83 7.89 6.46 1.07
CA LEU A 83 9.27 6.93 0.97
C LEU A 83 10.14 6.37 2.11
N PRO A 84 11.48 6.37 1.96
CA PRO A 84 12.38 6.04 3.05
C PRO A 84 12.42 7.22 4.04
N GLU A 85 12.30 6.92 5.33
CA GLU A 85 12.42 7.88 6.42
C GLU A 85 13.58 7.49 7.34
N TYR A 86 14.42 8.46 7.70
CA TYR A 86 15.55 8.23 8.60
C TYR A 86 15.22 8.71 10.01
N VAL A 87 15.15 7.77 10.96
CA VAL A 87 14.77 8.03 12.36
C VAL A 87 15.75 7.31 13.29
N ASP A 88 16.27 8.00 14.27
CA ASP A 88 17.18 7.45 15.28
C ASP A 88 18.37 6.67 14.70
N GLY A 89 18.95 7.19 13.61
CA GLY A 89 20.13 6.59 12.99
C GLY A 89 19.83 5.42 12.04
N GLN A 90 18.55 5.15 11.70
CA GLN A 90 18.15 4.01 10.87
C GLN A 90 17.12 4.42 9.81
N TRP A 91 17.20 3.82 8.63
CA TRP A 91 16.19 3.93 7.60
C TRP A 91 14.96 3.06 7.90
N MET A 92 13.79 3.53 7.55
CA MET A 92 12.52 2.82 7.60
C MET A 92 11.77 2.99 6.29
N ILE A 93 10.95 2.03 5.89
CA ILE A 93 9.99 2.18 4.80
C ILE A 93 8.69 2.69 5.39
N VAL A 94 8.25 3.88 4.98
CA VAL A 94 7.11 4.55 5.60
C VAL A 94 6.08 4.95 4.56
N GLY A 95 4.83 4.52 4.78
CA GLY A 95 3.68 4.95 4.02
C GLY A 95 2.97 6.11 4.71
N TYR A 96 2.52 7.06 3.94
CA TYR A 96 1.77 8.24 4.36
C TYR A 96 0.49 8.37 3.55
N VAL A 97 -0.52 8.96 4.16
CA VAL A 97 -1.70 9.45 3.46
C VAL A 97 -1.90 10.91 3.84
N VAL A 98 -2.07 11.76 2.85
CA VAL A 98 -2.46 13.16 3.01
C VAL A 98 -3.79 13.41 2.31
N ASP A 99 -4.65 14.26 2.90
CA ASP A 99 -5.92 14.64 2.29
C ASP A 99 -5.73 15.71 1.19
N ARG A 100 -6.81 16.06 0.51
CA ARG A 100 -6.84 17.11 -0.52
C ARG A 100 -6.42 18.52 -0.03
N ASN A 101 -6.37 18.73 1.29
CA ASN A 101 -5.90 19.96 1.91
C ASN A 101 -4.46 19.86 2.41
N GLY A 102 -3.80 18.70 2.18
CA GLY A 102 -2.45 18.41 2.62
C GLY A 102 -2.32 18.07 4.10
N ALA A 103 -3.44 17.78 4.80
CA ALA A 103 -3.38 17.30 6.17
C ALA A 103 -3.03 15.79 6.18
N GLN A 104 -2.12 15.39 7.07
CA GLN A 104 -1.75 13.99 7.22
C GLN A 104 -2.89 13.21 7.89
N LEU A 105 -3.42 12.20 7.18
CA LEU A 105 -4.45 11.28 7.69
C LEU A 105 -3.85 10.03 8.33
N ALA A 106 -2.76 9.52 7.79
CA ALA A 106 -2.11 8.30 8.28
C ALA A 106 -0.60 8.33 8.08
N ARG A 107 0.11 7.58 8.94
CA ARG A 107 1.52 7.19 8.81
C ARG A 107 1.65 5.75 9.28
N TYR A 108 2.35 4.93 8.50
CA TYR A 108 2.60 3.52 8.81
C TYR A 108 4.04 3.15 8.46
N VAL A 109 4.70 2.45 9.35
CA VAL A 109 6.05 1.88 9.11
C VAL A 109 5.90 0.41 8.76
N LYS A 110 6.47 -0.03 7.64
CA LYS A 110 6.47 -1.43 7.19
C LYS A 110 6.97 -2.35 8.29
N VAL A 111 6.18 -3.37 8.61
CA VAL A 111 6.47 -4.32 9.70
C VAL A 111 7.23 -5.54 9.17
N HIS A 112 6.84 -6.07 8.02
CA HIS A 112 7.48 -7.23 7.42
C HIS A 112 8.40 -6.79 6.28
N LEU A 113 9.72 -6.89 6.53
CA LEU A 113 10.74 -6.55 5.54
C LEU A 113 11.01 -7.74 4.63
N TYR A 114 10.96 -7.50 3.30
CA TYR A 114 11.14 -8.54 2.31
C TYR A 114 12.62 -8.79 2.01
N GLY A 115 13.04 -10.03 2.20
CA GLY A 115 14.36 -10.50 1.80
C GLY A 115 15.54 -9.88 2.56
N PRO A 116 16.77 -10.30 2.25
CA PRO A 116 17.96 -9.88 3.00
C PRO A 116 18.36 -8.42 2.75
N GLU A 117 18.00 -7.84 1.61
CA GLU A 117 18.35 -6.46 1.29
C GLU A 117 17.56 -5.48 2.15
N GLU A 118 16.23 -5.60 2.19
CA GLU A 118 15.42 -4.75 3.06
C GLU A 118 15.80 -4.93 4.54
N GLN A 119 15.99 -6.19 4.98
CA GLN A 119 16.37 -6.49 6.37
C GLN A 119 17.72 -5.88 6.79
N ARG A 120 18.65 -5.70 5.84
CA ARG A 120 19.93 -5.05 6.08
C ARG A 120 19.82 -3.53 6.13
N VAL A 121 18.97 -2.95 5.30
CA VAL A 121 18.88 -1.49 5.10
C VAL A 121 17.90 -0.83 6.04
N PHE A 122 16.75 -1.47 6.26
CA PHE A 122 15.64 -0.87 6.98
C PHE A 122 15.39 -1.51 8.34
N LYS A 123 14.86 -0.71 9.24
CA LYS A 123 14.33 -1.17 10.53
C LYS A 123 12.83 -1.42 10.39
N PRO A 124 12.32 -2.60 10.83
CA PRO A 124 10.90 -2.87 10.80
C PRO A 124 10.13 -2.02 11.82
N GLY A 125 8.89 -1.68 11.46
CA GLY A 125 7.90 -1.13 12.38
C GLY A 125 7.41 -2.16 13.38
N THR A 126 6.66 -1.68 14.39
CA THR A 126 6.03 -2.54 15.41
C THR A 126 4.53 -2.25 15.57
N GLY A 127 4.01 -1.29 14.82
CA GLY A 127 2.62 -0.86 14.90
C GLY A 127 1.68 -1.72 14.04
N ALA A 128 0.43 -1.85 14.46
CA ALA A 128 -0.62 -2.41 13.62
C ALA A 128 -0.86 -1.50 12.39
N PRO A 129 -1.47 -2.03 11.29
CA PRO A 129 -1.83 -1.23 10.13
C PRO A 129 -2.54 0.06 10.52
N ALA A 130 -2.12 1.19 9.95
CA ALA A 130 -2.72 2.48 10.24
C ALA A 130 -4.14 2.55 9.67
N LEU A 131 -5.09 3.10 10.45
CA LEU A 131 -6.47 3.30 10.01
C LEU A 131 -6.77 4.78 9.91
N PHE A 132 -7.50 5.17 8.87
CA PHE A 132 -8.01 6.53 8.66
C PHE A 132 -9.37 6.47 7.96
N GLU A 133 -10.06 7.60 7.90
CA GLU A 133 -11.34 7.73 7.21
C GLU A 133 -11.20 8.66 6.02
N LEU A 134 -11.77 8.26 4.87
CA LEU A 134 -11.85 9.09 3.67
C LEU A 134 -13.11 8.72 2.88
N GLU A 135 -13.89 9.75 2.48
CA GLU A 135 -15.10 9.60 1.65
C GLU A 135 -16.06 8.49 2.15
N GLY A 136 -16.24 8.41 3.48
CA GLY A 136 -17.16 7.48 4.12
C GLY A 136 -16.69 6.03 4.18
N LEU A 137 -15.44 5.74 3.83
CA LEU A 137 -14.79 4.44 4.03
C LEU A 137 -13.72 4.53 5.12
N ARG A 138 -13.65 3.51 5.96
CA ARG A 138 -12.53 3.30 6.87
C ARG A 138 -11.45 2.50 6.17
N ILE A 139 -10.26 3.07 6.04
CA ILE A 139 -9.19 2.57 5.19
C ILE A 139 -8.00 2.14 6.05
N GLY A 140 -7.46 0.95 5.77
CA GLY A 140 -6.23 0.44 6.36
C GLY A 140 -5.05 0.66 5.41
N LEU A 141 -3.93 1.19 5.92
CA LEU A 141 -2.66 1.31 5.20
C LEU A 141 -1.69 0.26 5.72
N MET A 142 -1.14 -0.53 4.80
CA MET A 142 0.01 -1.43 5.01
C MET A 142 0.89 -1.42 3.77
N ILE A 143 2.08 -2.03 3.82
CA ILE A 143 3.06 -1.90 2.73
C ILE A 143 3.51 -3.28 2.27
N CYS A 144 3.31 -3.57 0.97
CA CYS A 144 3.90 -4.68 0.21
C CYS A 144 3.78 -6.03 0.94
N PHE A 145 4.90 -6.59 1.37
CA PHE A 145 5.00 -7.89 2.03
C PHE A 145 4.10 -8.05 3.27
N ASP A 146 3.69 -6.95 3.90
CA ASP A 146 2.72 -6.99 5.01
C ASP A 146 1.40 -7.69 4.62
N VAL A 147 0.89 -7.48 3.40
CA VAL A 147 -0.38 -8.06 2.95
C VAL A 147 -0.32 -9.58 2.76
N GLU A 148 0.88 -10.12 2.60
CA GLU A 148 1.07 -11.56 2.43
C GLU A 148 0.85 -12.34 3.73
N PHE A 149 0.87 -11.67 4.87
CA PHE A 149 0.54 -12.23 6.18
C PHE A 149 -0.97 -12.02 6.46
N PRO A 150 -1.76 -13.10 6.60
CA PRO A 150 -3.20 -12.98 6.83
C PRO A 150 -3.53 -12.20 8.11
N GLU A 151 -2.65 -12.23 9.08
CA GLU A 151 -2.79 -11.55 10.38
C GLU A 151 -2.85 -10.02 10.21
N THR A 152 -2.11 -9.45 9.27
CA THR A 152 -2.07 -7.99 9.09
C THR A 152 -3.36 -7.46 8.48
N VAL A 153 -3.88 -8.11 7.43
CA VAL A 153 -5.17 -7.73 6.84
C VAL A 153 -6.29 -7.99 7.83
N ARG A 154 -6.24 -9.13 8.54
CA ARG A 154 -7.19 -9.45 9.61
C ARG A 154 -7.18 -8.39 10.72
N ALA A 155 -6.00 -7.92 11.14
CA ALA A 155 -5.87 -6.87 12.15
C ALA A 155 -6.50 -5.55 11.70
N ALA A 156 -6.39 -5.18 10.42
CA ALA A 156 -7.08 -4.03 9.87
C ALA A 156 -8.61 -4.23 9.83
N ALA A 157 -9.06 -5.38 9.33
CA ALA A 157 -10.48 -5.70 9.14
C ALA A 157 -11.25 -5.77 10.46
N VAL A 158 -10.72 -6.44 11.50
CA VAL A 158 -11.37 -6.52 12.83
C VAL A 158 -11.44 -5.17 13.54
N ARG A 159 -10.61 -4.20 13.12
CA ARG A 159 -10.64 -2.81 13.60
C ARG A 159 -11.54 -1.93 12.74
N GLY A 160 -12.28 -2.53 11.79
CA GLY A 160 -13.30 -1.90 10.97
C GLY A 160 -12.83 -1.35 9.63
N ALA A 161 -11.65 -1.73 9.13
CA ALA A 161 -11.26 -1.38 7.76
C ALA A 161 -12.25 -1.99 6.75
N GLU A 162 -12.65 -1.20 5.77
CA GLU A 162 -13.50 -1.56 4.65
C GLU A 162 -12.71 -1.65 3.35
N LEU A 163 -11.59 -0.92 3.28
CA LEU A 163 -10.59 -0.97 2.22
C LEU A 163 -9.21 -1.10 2.88
N VAL A 164 -8.36 -1.93 2.27
CA VAL A 164 -6.92 -1.99 2.58
C VAL A 164 -6.17 -1.51 1.36
N ILE A 165 -5.33 -0.48 1.51
CA ILE A 165 -4.45 0.04 0.47
C ILE A 165 -3.00 -0.40 0.73
N VAL A 166 -2.33 -0.84 -0.33
CA VAL A 166 -1.02 -1.50 -0.24
C VAL A 166 -0.09 -0.95 -1.33
N PRO A 167 0.72 0.09 -1.03
CA PRO A 167 1.90 0.40 -1.83
C PRO A 167 2.82 -0.81 -1.91
N THR A 168 3.29 -1.19 -3.12
CA THR A 168 4.13 -2.39 -3.27
C THR A 168 5.22 -2.25 -4.32
N ALA A 169 6.22 -3.13 -4.25
CA ALA A 169 7.28 -3.34 -5.24
C ALA A 169 7.47 -4.85 -5.50
N LEU A 170 6.54 -5.43 -6.27
CA LEU A 170 6.53 -6.86 -6.59
C LEU A 170 7.31 -7.12 -7.88
N SER A 171 8.32 -7.98 -7.82
CA SER A 171 9.12 -8.36 -8.98
C SER A 171 8.44 -9.45 -9.81
N VAL A 172 8.85 -9.55 -11.08
CA VAL A 172 8.43 -10.60 -12.01
C VAL A 172 8.66 -11.99 -11.41
N GLY A 173 7.73 -12.92 -11.67
CA GLY A 173 7.74 -14.29 -11.16
C GLY A 173 6.99 -14.49 -9.83
N ASN A 174 6.38 -13.43 -9.29
CA ASN A 174 5.55 -13.50 -8.08
C ASN A 174 4.05 -13.33 -8.36
N ASP A 175 3.60 -13.66 -9.57
CA ASP A 175 2.20 -13.54 -10.01
C ASP A 175 1.17 -14.18 -9.06
N PRO A 176 1.46 -15.30 -8.33
CA PRO A 176 0.51 -15.84 -7.36
C PRO A 176 0.07 -14.85 -6.26
N VAL A 177 0.86 -13.79 -6.00
CA VAL A 177 0.46 -12.75 -5.04
C VAL A 177 -0.74 -11.98 -5.56
N THR A 178 -0.67 -11.47 -6.80
CA THR A 178 -1.75 -10.69 -7.41
C THR A 178 -2.93 -11.56 -7.84
N ASP A 179 -2.66 -12.77 -8.36
CA ASP A 179 -3.68 -13.65 -8.93
C ASP A 179 -4.51 -14.40 -7.88
N SER A 180 -3.91 -14.70 -6.73
CA SER A 180 -4.54 -15.55 -5.72
C SER A 180 -4.58 -14.92 -4.34
N LEU A 181 -3.45 -14.39 -3.87
CA LEU A 181 -3.32 -13.97 -2.49
C LEU A 181 -4.13 -12.68 -2.21
N ILE A 182 -4.05 -11.67 -3.08
CA ILE A 182 -4.81 -10.44 -2.92
C ILE A 182 -6.33 -10.68 -2.96
N PRO A 183 -6.90 -11.45 -3.92
CA PRO A 183 -8.29 -11.88 -3.89
C PRO A 183 -8.69 -12.64 -2.62
N ALA A 184 -7.83 -13.54 -2.14
CA ALA A 184 -8.07 -14.29 -0.90
C ALA A 184 -8.11 -13.37 0.33
N ARG A 185 -7.18 -12.41 0.45
CA ARG A 185 -7.17 -11.41 1.53
C ARG A 185 -8.43 -10.56 1.55
N ALA A 186 -8.93 -10.17 0.37
CA ALA A 186 -10.18 -9.44 0.27
C ALA A 186 -11.37 -10.29 0.75
N MET A 187 -11.49 -11.51 0.24
CA MET A 187 -12.61 -12.40 0.51
C MET A 187 -12.66 -12.83 1.98
N GLU A 188 -11.57 -13.34 2.55
CA GLU A 188 -11.53 -13.87 3.92
C GLU A 188 -11.76 -12.81 5.01
N ASN A 189 -11.64 -11.53 4.64
CA ASN A 189 -11.87 -10.38 5.52
C ASN A 189 -13.14 -9.61 5.16
N GLY A 190 -13.75 -9.89 3.99
CA GLY A 190 -14.93 -9.16 3.49
C GLY A 190 -14.65 -7.67 3.29
N VAL A 191 -13.45 -7.31 2.80
CA VAL A 191 -12.98 -5.93 2.58
C VAL A 191 -12.44 -5.78 1.15
N TYR A 192 -12.33 -4.55 0.65
CA TYR A 192 -11.54 -4.30 -0.56
C TYR A 192 -10.05 -4.39 -0.25
N VAL A 193 -9.26 -4.86 -1.21
CA VAL A 193 -7.79 -4.77 -1.17
C VAL A 193 -7.31 -4.17 -2.47
N ALA A 194 -6.59 -3.05 -2.39
CA ALA A 194 -5.98 -2.35 -3.51
C ALA A 194 -4.44 -2.43 -3.40
N TYR A 195 -3.82 -3.05 -4.39
CA TYR A 195 -2.40 -3.37 -4.42
C TYR A 195 -1.76 -2.64 -5.60
N ALA A 196 -1.01 -1.54 -5.32
CA ALA A 196 -0.40 -0.69 -6.33
C ALA A 196 1.09 -1.00 -6.49
N ASN A 197 1.47 -1.51 -7.65
CA ASN A 197 2.82 -1.96 -7.95
C ASN A 197 3.55 -1.01 -8.90
N HIS A 198 4.88 -1.09 -8.88
CA HIS A 198 5.72 -0.54 -9.93
C HIS A 198 5.64 -1.37 -11.21
N SER A 199 6.07 -0.78 -12.33
CA SER A 199 6.35 -1.48 -13.58
C SER A 199 7.79 -1.23 -14.01
N GLY A 200 8.30 -2.02 -14.96
CA GLY A 200 9.59 -1.80 -15.60
C GLY A 200 10.79 -2.14 -14.72
N MET A 201 11.92 -1.48 -14.96
CA MET A 201 13.22 -1.83 -14.38
C MET A 201 13.73 -0.76 -13.42
N GLU A 202 13.98 -1.11 -12.16
CA GLU A 202 14.58 -0.24 -11.16
C GLU A 202 15.77 -0.90 -10.48
N ALA A 203 16.94 -0.26 -10.49
CA ALA A 203 18.18 -0.78 -9.89
C ALA A 203 18.56 -2.22 -10.29
N GLY A 204 18.16 -2.66 -11.48
CA GLY A 204 18.40 -4.02 -11.96
C GLY A 204 17.33 -5.05 -11.55
N LEU A 205 16.30 -4.63 -10.84
CA LEU A 205 15.14 -5.45 -10.51
C LEU A 205 14.01 -5.16 -11.50
N GLU A 206 13.48 -6.20 -12.14
CA GLU A 206 12.32 -6.12 -13.02
C GLU A 206 11.03 -6.23 -12.18
N LEU A 207 10.23 -5.16 -12.20
CA LEU A 207 8.97 -5.04 -11.46
C LEU A 207 7.80 -5.39 -12.36
N SER A 208 6.86 -6.20 -11.84
CA SER A 208 5.92 -6.93 -12.68
C SER A 208 4.76 -6.10 -13.23
N GLY A 209 4.49 -4.89 -12.72
CA GLY A 209 3.21 -4.26 -12.95
C GLY A 209 2.09 -5.01 -12.22
N HIS A 210 1.01 -5.34 -12.93
CA HIS A 210 -0.11 -6.14 -12.43
C HIS A 210 -0.74 -5.60 -11.14
N SER A 211 -0.82 -4.26 -11.01
CA SER A 211 -1.59 -3.64 -9.94
C SER A 211 -3.04 -4.14 -9.97
N VAL A 212 -3.63 -4.41 -8.81
CA VAL A 212 -4.93 -5.07 -8.74
C VAL A 212 -5.80 -4.51 -7.62
N VAL A 213 -7.10 -4.45 -7.87
CA VAL A 213 -8.13 -4.19 -6.85
C VAL A 213 -9.06 -5.39 -6.75
N ALA A 214 -9.11 -6.00 -5.59
CA ALA A 214 -10.02 -7.09 -5.27
C ALA A 214 -11.20 -6.60 -4.42
N ALA A 215 -12.41 -7.06 -4.77
CA ALA A 215 -13.65 -6.81 -4.03
C ALA A 215 -13.76 -7.67 -2.77
N PRO A 216 -14.65 -7.31 -1.83
CA PRO A 216 -14.95 -8.12 -0.63
C PRO A 216 -15.42 -9.55 -0.93
N SER A 217 -15.86 -9.83 -2.15
CA SER A 217 -16.22 -11.19 -2.64
C SER A 217 -15.01 -12.01 -3.10
N GLY A 218 -13.83 -11.42 -3.19
CA GLY A 218 -12.65 -12.02 -3.84
C GLY A 218 -12.59 -11.82 -5.36
N THR A 219 -13.58 -11.15 -5.96
CA THR A 219 -13.57 -10.86 -7.39
C THR A 219 -12.59 -9.74 -7.70
N VAL A 220 -11.78 -9.89 -8.74
CA VAL A 220 -10.94 -8.79 -9.25
C VAL A 220 -11.84 -7.77 -9.93
N LEU A 221 -11.83 -6.53 -9.45
CA LEU A 221 -12.60 -5.41 -10.01
C LEU A 221 -11.84 -4.69 -11.11
N ALA A 222 -10.54 -4.53 -10.93
CA ALA A 222 -9.66 -3.86 -11.86
C ALA A 222 -8.26 -4.46 -11.73
N ALA A 223 -7.58 -4.64 -12.85
CA ALA A 223 -6.21 -5.10 -12.91
C ALA A 223 -5.49 -4.39 -14.06
N ALA A 224 -4.28 -3.93 -13.82
CA ALA A 224 -3.39 -3.39 -14.83
C ALA A 224 -2.60 -4.51 -15.54
N GLY A 225 -2.05 -4.21 -16.71
CA GLY A 225 -1.04 -5.05 -17.37
C GLY A 225 0.36 -4.85 -16.76
N ALA A 226 1.39 -5.23 -17.53
CA ALA A 226 2.79 -5.06 -17.10
C ALA A 226 3.33 -3.62 -17.27
N GLU A 227 2.70 -2.83 -18.14
CA GLU A 227 3.16 -1.51 -18.53
C GLU A 227 2.66 -0.41 -17.58
N ALA A 228 3.21 0.81 -17.73
CA ALA A 228 2.75 1.98 -16.99
C ALA A 228 1.27 2.28 -17.25
N GLU A 229 0.49 2.45 -16.19
CA GLU A 229 -0.96 2.68 -16.27
C GLU A 229 -1.47 3.45 -15.06
N LEU A 230 -2.47 4.32 -15.27
CA LEU A 230 -3.28 4.89 -14.20
C LEU A 230 -4.60 4.11 -14.11
N LEU A 231 -4.69 3.18 -13.19
CA LEU A 231 -5.85 2.33 -12.98
C LEU A 231 -6.89 3.06 -12.13
N ILE A 232 -8.16 3.12 -12.58
CA ILE A 232 -9.24 3.80 -11.86
C ILE A 232 -10.39 2.84 -11.64
N THR A 233 -10.97 2.83 -10.43
CA THR A 233 -12.11 1.99 -10.08
C THR A 233 -13.01 2.62 -9.02
N ASP A 234 -14.30 2.27 -9.04
CA ASP A 234 -15.29 2.71 -8.07
C ASP A 234 -15.49 1.66 -6.96
N LEU A 235 -15.46 2.11 -5.72
CA LEU A 235 -15.65 1.30 -4.51
C LEU A 235 -16.94 1.74 -3.79
N ALA A 236 -17.76 0.78 -3.37
CA ALA A 236 -19.02 1.05 -2.70
C ALA A 236 -19.09 0.37 -1.33
N ALA A 237 -19.21 1.15 -0.24
CA ALA A 237 -19.30 0.64 1.14
C ALA A 237 -20.37 -0.46 1.31
N ARG A 238 -21.48 -0.39 0.56
CA ARG A 238 -22.54 -1.40 0.57
C ARG A 238 -22.04 -2.82 0.20
N GLN A 239 -21.02 -2.94 -0.65
CA GLN A 239 -20.49 -4.24 -1.04
C GLN A 239 -19.73 -4.91 0.12
N VAL A 240 -19.06 -4.12 0.97
CA VAL A 240 -18.41 -4.60 2.19
C VAL A 240 -19.46 -5.15 3.16
N SER A 241 -20.47 -4.33 3.49
CA SER A 241 -21.53 -4.75 4.42
C SER A 241 -22.34 -5.93 3.90
N GLU A 242 -22.54 -6.03 2.59
CA GLU A 242 -23.21 -7.18 1.97
C GLU A 242 -22.36 -8.46 2.04
N ALA A 243 -21.09 -8.40 1.71
CA ALA A 243 -20.18 -9.54 1.79
C ALA A 243 -20.05 -10.06 3.23
N GLN A 244 -19.88 -9.16 4.21
CA GLN A 244 -19.80 -9.53 5.62
C GLN A 244 -21.12 -10.09 6.17
N ARG A 245 -22.27 -9.68 5.63
CA ARG A 245 -23.58 -10.24 5.98
C ARG A 245 -23.79 -11.65 5.39
N ILE A 246 -23.33 -11.88 4.15
CA ILE A 246 -23.46 -13.17 3.46
C ILE A 246 -22.52 -14.21 4.09
N THR A 247 -21.27 -13.81 4.34
CA THR A 247 -20.24 -14.68 4.92
C THR A 247 -19.56 -13.95 6.09
N PRO A 248 -20.08 -14.09 7.32
CA PRO A 248 -19.67 -13.29 8.47
C PRO A 248 -18.35 -13.79 9.09
N TYR A 249 -17.28 -13.94 8.30
CA TYR A 249 -15.98 -14.44 8.77
C TYR A 249 -15.46 -13.73 10.02
N LEU A 250 -15.59 -12.40 10.07
CA LEU A 250 -15.05 -11.63 11.20
C LEU A 250 -15.86 -11.86 12.50
N ALA A 251 -17.17 -12.11 12.39
CA ALA A 251 -18.03 -12.38 13.55
C ALA A 251 -17.85 -13.81 14.08
N GLU A 252 -17.43 -14.75 13.22
CA GLU A 252 -17.27 -16.16 13.57
C GLU A 252 -15.82 -16.51 14.02
N LEU A 253 -14.94 -15.50 14.19
CA LEU A 253 -13.57 -15.73 14.62
C LEU A 253 -13.52 -16.34 16.03
N ARG A 254 -12.77 -17.42 16.17
CA ARG A 254 -12.51 -18.12 17.44
C ARG A 254 -11.13 -17.75 18.00
N ASN A 255 -10.95 -16.45 18.28
CA ASN A 255 -9.68 -15.91 18.80
C ASN A 255 -9.21 -16.61 20.08
N ASP A 256 -10.17 -17.08 20.91
CA ASP A 256 -9.93 -17.90 22.09
C ASP A 256 -9.19 -19.21 21.77
N LEU A 257 -9.47 -19.82 20.63
CA LEU A 257 -8.84 -21.06 20.16
C LEU A 257 -7.53 -20.80 19.44
N TYR A 258 -7.50 -19.81 18.54
CA TYR A 258 -6.33 -19.56 17.69
C TYR A 258 -5.09 -19.21 18.51
N GLN A 259 -5.23 -18.41 19.58
CA GLN A 259 -4.16 -18.09 20.49
C GLN A 259 -3.61 -19.35 21.20
N ARG A 260 -4.52 -20.24 21.64
CA ARG A 260 -4.13 -21.49 22.30
C ARG A 260 -3.39 -22.43 21.35
N TRP A 261 -3.94 -22.63 20.13
CA TRP A 261 -3.30 -23.49 19.13
C TRP A 261 -1.92 -22.98 18.72
N GLY A 262 -1.75 -21.66 18.55
CA GLY A 262 -0.44 -21.06 18.24
C GLY A 262 0.59 -21.20 19.38
N ALA A 263 0.15 -21.37 20.63
CA ALA A 263 1.02 -21.61 21.75
C ALA A 263 1.46 -23.10 21.89
N GLU A 264 0.61 -24.03 21.45
CA GLU A 264 0.84 -25.49 21.53
C GLU A 264 1.90 -25.99 20.55
N THR A 265 2.15 -25.28 19.44
CA THR A 265 3.08 -25.70 18.36
C THR A 265 4.56 -25.45 18.64
N ARG A 266 4.95 -24.95 19.82
CA ARG A 266 6.34 -24.64 20.18
C ARG A 266 6.90 -25.48 21.32
N ALA A 267 6.35 -26.67 21.55
CA ALA A 267 6.75 -27.54 22.66
C ALA A 267 7.67 -28.69 22.22
N ASP A 268 8.41 -28.56 21.08
CA ASP A 268 9.43 -29.53 20.66
C ASP A 268 10.81 -28.88 20.53
#